data_dbace5be8718fa0287bc46ebed8f0f80
#
_entry.id   dbace5be8718fa0287bc46ebed8f0f80
#
_cell.length_a   1.000
_cell.length_b   1.000
_cell.length_c   1.000
_cell.angle_alpha   90.00
_cell.angle_beta   90.00
_cell.angle_gamma   90.00
#
_symmetry.space_group_name_H-M   'P 1'
#
loop_
_entity.id
_entity.type
_entity.pdbx_description
1 polymer ?
#
loop_
_entity_poly.entity_id
_entity_poly.type
_entity_poly.pdbx_seq_one_letter_code
_entity_poly.pdbx_strand_id
1 'polypeptide(L)'
;MHRENMTGLTKIPGRNRLYSATQIIFCMLIILTAVIHGTSGTVHAEISVISPPNNAWITEKNIFLAGKTDKAAKQVQIQGVETAGSSTVTIEGGAFGAMITLKNGLNTITVSDGQSKKDIKVYHAPAEKGKESSIPKGFRRFYVHANPTVLDCKECHRLKRESFNFKQVIPARSNCTSGKCHSDKGKAEHVHGPVGAGICISCHSPHGSFMAMQMERSGQKLCLVCHQQKQEELNEPVIHPPVKEGCTDCHDPHQSTMRFQLRGNGKSLSSLCFTCHEETIFSKSHRHGPVGAGDCIACHRPHAGPNKKLLIAPTEKGELCFKCHQDRKDGFNRKHIHPPVAKDCGNCHDPHSSEYRYQLVSDTKTLCKNCHGKRDSGVYKDIASAKTKHPPVDNGRCTDCHNVHSSDYQPLLKNSTEKLCFNCHVDLGDDVAESKHRHGPTKTGDCTSCHKVHGSEFAKLLVRYFPGNFYSEYNPDQYNLCFGCHNKDIAKKKFTTTLTNFRDGEYNLHYFHVNMKKGRTCIACHAPHASNQNKHVRYEVPFGDWSYPINFTIRPTGGTCIVGCHAPKTYDRQNPQVTPSR
;
A
#
# COMPACT_ATOMS: atom_id res chain seq x y z
N MET A 1 39.23 24.19 15.92
CA MET A 1 39.72 24.39 17.30
C MET A 1 38.70 23.81 18.26
N HIS A 2 39.17 23.05 19.17
CA HIS A 2 38.62 22.30 20.30
C HIS A 2 38.08 20.89 19.98
N ARG A 3 39.01 19.94 20.22
CA ARG A 3 38.75 18.55 20.60
C ARG A 3 38.34 18.53 22.07
N GLU A 4 37.38 17.70 22.44
CA GLU A 4 37.39 17.06 23.76
C GLU A 4 36.88 15.63 23.69
N ASN A 5 37.71 14.76 24.24
CA ASN A 5 37.51 13.33 24.48
C ASN A 5 36.50 13.10 25.61
N MET A 6 35.72 12.03 25.51
CA MET A 6 35.38 11.26 26.72
C MET A 6 35.18 9.79 26.41
N THR A 7 36.07 9.02 26.96
CA THR A 7 36.07 7.56 27.12
C THR A 7 35.09 7.15 28.22
N GLY A 8 34.33 6.07 27.97
CA GLY A 8 33.46 5.43 28.94
C GLY A 8 33.26 3.94 28.64
N LEU A 9 34.29 3.13 28.92
CA LEU A 9 34.20 1.66 28.91
C LEU A 9 33.69 1.18 30.25
N THR A 10 32.49 0.62 30.32
CA THR A 10 32.02 -0.19 31.45
C THR A 10 32.39 -1.66 31.25
N LYS A 11 33.22 -2.18 32.14
CA LYS A 11 33.64 -3.57 32.26
C LYS A 11 32.48 -4.44 32.76
N ILE A 12 32.27 -5.57 32.07
CA ILE A 12 31.45 -6.70 32.53
C ILE A 12 32.41 -7.71 33.20
N PRO A 13 32.12 -8.24 34.39
CA PRO A 13 33.02 -9.16 35.06
C PRO A 13 32.92 -10.59 34.50
N GLY A 14 34.04 -11.07 33.97
CA GLY A 14 34.24 -12.47 33.58
C GLY A 14 34.35 -13.38 34.80
N ARG A 15 33.56 -14.47 34.82
CA ARG A 15 33.74 -15.57 35.74
C ARG A 15 34.74 -16.56 35.13
N ASN A 16 36.01 -16.50 35.56
CA ASN A 16 36.99 -17.56 35.35
C ASN A 16 36.69 -18.74 36.29
N ARG A 17 36.28 -19.89 35.71
CA ARG A 17 36.39 -21.16 36.43
C ARG A 17 37.74 -21.77 36.09
N LEU A 18 38.65 -21.74 37.08
CA LEU A 18 39.88 -22.54 37.09
C LEU A 18 39.51 -24.02 37.27
N TYR A 19 39.76 -24.83 36.29
CA TYR A 19 39.78 -26.28 36.44
C TYR A 19 41.15 -26.68 37.04
N SER A 20 41.13 -27.48 38.10
CA SER A 20 42.33 -27.93 38.77
C SER A 20 43.13 -28.89 37.91
N ALA A 21 44.45 -28.81 37.97
CA ALA A 21 45.38 -29.65 37.20
C ALA A 21 45.21 -31.18 37.39
N THR A 22 44.49 -31.59 38.42
CA THR A 22 44.17 -32.99 38.70
C THR A 22 43.14 -33.63 37.77
N GLN A 23 42.25 -32.83 37.13
CA GLN A 23 41.25 -33.35 36.17
C GLN A 23 41.83 -33.58 34.77
N ILE A 24 42.90 -32.88 34.39
CA ILE A 24 43.55 -33.04 33.08
C ILE A 24 44.40 -34.34 33.04
N ILE A 25 45.01 -34.71 34.17
CA ILE A 25 45.84 -35.94 34.24
C ILE A 25 44.97 -37.19 34.19
N PHE A 26 43.72 -37.15 34.72
CA PHE A 26 42.84 -38.33 34.70
C PHE A 26 42.22 -38.59 33.31
N CYS A 27 42.01 -37.56 32.50
CA CYS A 27 41.56 -37.74 31.12
C CYS A 27 42.67 -38.23 30.16
N MET A 28 43.94 -37.88 30.41
CA MET A 28 45.03 -38.36 29.57
C MET A 28 45.42 -39.84 29.87
N LEU A 29 45.20 -40.34 31.09
CA LEU A 29 45.43 -41.73 31.39
C LEU A 29 44.36 -42.71 30.83
N ILE A 30 43.12 -42.23 30.61
CA ILE A 30 42.07 -43.07 30.00
C ILE A 30 42.27 -43.16 28.48
N ILE A 31 42.91 -42.20 27.86
CA ILE A 31 43.21 -42.22 26.42
C ILE A 31 44.43 -43.12 26.11
N LEU A 32 45.36 -43.28 27.06
CA LEU A 32 46.56 -44.10 26.84
C LEU A 32 46.34 -45.62 27.03
N THR A 33 45.27 -46.04 27.74
CA THR A 33 44.93 -47.46 27.91
C THR A 33 43.99 -47.99 26.79
N ALA A 34 43.41 -47.12 25.95
CA ALA A 34 42.58 -47.54 24.82
C ALA A 34 43.37 -47.82 23.51
N VAL A 35 44.69 -47.59 23.52
CA VAL A 35 45.53 -47.74 22.30
C VAL A 35 46.24 -49.08 22.18
N ILE A 36 46.13 -49.95 23.18
CA ILE A 36 46.90 -51.22 23.17
C ILE A 36 46.03 -52.50 22.96
N HIS A 37 44.74 -52.33 22.67
CA HIS A 37 43.94 -53.43 22.14
C HIS A 37 43.49 -53.11 20.70
N GLY A 38 44.47 -52.93 19.83
CA GLY A 38 44.27 -52.99 18.42
C GLY A 38 43.88 -54.39 17.99
N THR A 39 42.60 -54.73 18.03
CA THR A 39 42.09 -55.77 17.17
C THR A 39 42.33 -55.31 15.75
N SER A 40 43.24 -55.95 15.03
CA SER A 40 43.39 -55.89 13.59
C SER A 40 42.08 -56.39 12.94
N GLY A 41 41.04 -55.61 13.04
CA GLY A 41 39.86 -55.76 12.18
C GLY A 41 40.34 -55.48 10.79
N THR A 42 40.50 -56.48 9.95
CA THR A 42 40.57 -56.30 8.51
C THR A 42 39.42 -55.48 8.10
N VAL A 43 39.70 -54.21 7.68
CA VAL A 43 38.70 -53.35 7.05
C VAL A 43 38.33 -54.05 5.75
N HIS A 44 37.30 -54.90 5.80
CA HIS A 44 36.75 -55.49 4.60
C HIS A 44 36.22 -54.32 3.72
N ALA A 45 36.74 -54.23 2.54
CA ALA A 45 36.27 -53.30 1.54
C ALA A 45 34.78 -53.53 1.25
N GLU A 46 33.96 -52.60 1.64
CA GLU A 46 32.50 -52.73 1.47
C GLU A 46 32.11 -52.27 0.06
N ILE A 47 31.40 -53.13 -0.70
CA ILE A 47 30.75 -52.74 -1.95
C ILE A 47 29.66 -51.71 -1.63
N SER A 48 29.75 -50.55 -2.24
CA SER A 48 28.74 -49.48 -2.14
C SER A 48 28.03 -49.29 -3.47
N VAL A 49 26.74 -49.56 -3.51
CA VAL A 49 25.88 -49.20 -4.66
C VAL A 49 25.38 -47.78 -4.49
N ILE A 50 25.69 -46.95 -5.45
CA ILE A 50 25.37 -45.50 -5.47
C ILE A 50 23.99 -45.26 -6.12
N SER A 51 23.75 -45.94 -7.25
CA SER A 51 22.50 -45.84 -8.01
C SER A 51 22.13 -47.19 -8.62
N PRO A 52 20.89 -47.66 -8.50
CA PRO A 52 19.85 -47.14 -7.61
C PRO A 52 20.14 -47.49 -6.13
N PRO A 53 19.65 -46.70 -5.19
CA PRO A 53 19.73 -47.06 -3.78
C PRO A 53 18.76 -48.19 -3.40
N ASN A 54 18.99 -48.82 -2.26
CA ASN A 54 18.07 -49.84 -1.73
C ASN A 54 16.67 -49.25 -1.49
N ASN A 55 15.63 -50.03 -1.80
CA ASN A 55 14.22 -49.65 -1.69
C ASN A 55 13.78 -48.51 -2.64
N ALA A 56 14.48 -48.36 -3.76
CA ALA A 56 14.06 -47.50 -4.85
C ALA A 56 12.84 -48.08 -5.58
N TRP A 57 11.81 -47.22 -5.83
CA TRP A 57 10.73 -47.52 -6.79
C TRP A 57 11.00 -46.70 -8.06
N ILE A 58 11.09 -47.37 -9.20
CA ILE A 58 11.58 -46.83 -10.47
C ILE A 58 10.57 -47.13 -11.59
N THR A 59 10.35 -46.18 -12.50
CA THR A 59 9.46 -46.35 -13.66
C THR A 59 10.18 -46.75 -14.93
N GLU A 60 11.47 -46.48 -15.00
CA GLU A 60 12.32 -46.79 -16.16
C GLU A 60 12.70 -48.27 -16.11
N LYS A 61 12.51 -48.97 -17.24
CA LYS A 61 12.85 -50.39 -17.37
C LYS A 61 14.35 -50.61 -17.41
N ASN A 62 15.07 -49.77 -18.17
CA ASN A 62 16.51 -49.84 -18.32
C ASN A 62 17.16 -48.72 -17.50
N ILE A 63 18.04 -49.06 -16.60
CA ILE A 63 18.71 -48.09 -15.72
C ILE A 63 20.20 -48.38 -15.64
N PHE A 64 21.00 -47.38 -15.27
CA PHE A 64 22.41 -47.52 -15.03
C PHE A 64 22.65 -47.85 -13.58
N LEU A 65 23.17 -49.05 -13.30
CA LEU A 65 23.67 -49.44 -11.99
C LEU A 65 25.07 -48.89 -11.82
N ALA A 66 25.31 -48.11 -10.81
CA ALA A 66 26.62 -47.54 -10.48
C ALA A 66 27.02 -47.85 -9.03
N GLY A 67 28.27 -48.13 -8.82
CA GLY A 67 28.80 -48.37 -7.50
C GLY A 67 30.31 -48.17 -7.41
N LYS A 68 30.84 -48.38 -6.20
CA LYS A 68 32.28 -48.35 -5.91
C LYS A 68 32.66 -49.51 -4.99
N THR A 69 33.87 -49.95 -5.11
CA THR A 69 34.47 -50.94 -4.25
C THR A 69 35.92 -50.60 -4.01
N ASP A 70 36.62 -51.39 -3.19
CA ASP A 70 38.03 -51.18 -2.94
C ASP A 70 38.88 -51.48 -4.19
N LYS A 71 40.03 -50.85 -4.24
CA LYS A 71 40.98 -50.88 -5.37
C LYS A 71 41.57 -52.28 -5.68
N ALA A 72 41.44 -53.24 -4.73
CA ALA A 72 41.99 -54.59 -4.90
C ALA A 72 41.17 -55.47 -5.85
N ALA A 73 39.86 -55.24 -5.96
CA ALA A 73 38.98 -56.00 -6.84
C ALA A 73 39.12 -55.50 -8.31
N LYS A 74 39.23 -56.43 -9.24
CA LYS A 74 39.31 -56.11 -10.68
C LYS A 74 37.96 -56.16 -11.38
N GLN A 75 37.02 -56.92 -10.81
CA GLN A 75 35.72 -57.17 -11.42
C GLN A 75 34.63 -57.30 -10.33
N VAL A 76 33.39 -56.95 -10.65
CA VAL A 76 32.20 -57.29 -9.89
C VAL A 76 31.28 -58.16 -10.72
N GLN A 77 30.57 -59.07 -10.08
CA GLN A 77 29.51 -59.87 -10.68
C GLN A 77 28.15 -59.30 -10.26
N ILE A 78 27.26 -59.07 -11.22
CA ILE A 78 25.89 -58.59 -11.02
C ILE A 78 24.93 -59.74 -11.27
N GLN A 79 24.04 -60.03 -10.32
CA GLN A 79 23.08 -61.11 -10.37
C GLN A 79 21.66 -60.60 -10.04
N GLY A 80 20.64 -61.35 -10.46
CA GLY A 80 19.23 -61.07 -10.17
C GLY A 80 18.53 -60.13 -11.18
N VAL A 81 19.28 -59.58 -12.13
CA VAL A 81 18.77 -58.75 -13.24
C VAL A 81 19.52 -59.08 -14.55
N GLU A 82 18.92 -58.71 -15.66
CA GLU A 82 19.59 -58.80 -16.96
C GLU A 82 20.56 -57.62 -17.10
N THR A 83 21.80 -57.88 -17.55
CA THR A 83 22.80 -56.87 -17.87
C THR A 83 22.95 -56.73 -19.40
N ALA A 84 23.11 -55.50 -19.88
CA ALA A 84 23.45 -55.29 -21.28
C ALA A 84 24.91 -55.70 -21.49
N GLY A 85 25.13 -56.92 -21.92
CA GLY A 85 26.46 -57.54 -22.07
C GLY A 85 26.74 -58.56 -20.97
N SER A 86 27.96 -58.56 -20.43
CA SER A 86 28.38 -59.52 -19.42
C SER A 86 27.83 -59.18 -18.01
N SER A 87 27.45 -60.21 -17.26
CA SER A 87 27.12 -60.05 -15.83
C SER A 87 28.38 -59.76 -14.97
N THR A 88 29.55 -59.95 -15.53
CA THR A 88 30.84 -59.58 -14.94
C THR A 88 31.30 -58.24 -15.46
N VAL A 89 31.42 -57.25 -14.61
CA VAL A 89 31.72 -55.86 -14.92
C VAL A 89 33.09 -55.50 -14.38
N THR A 90 33.93 -54.94 -15.25
CA THR A 90 35.28 -54.49 -14.87
C THR A 90 35.21 -53.29 -13.95
N ILE A 91 36.01 -53.27 -12.91
CA ILE A 91 36.19 -52.14 -12.01
C ILE A 91 37.27 -51.25 -12.61
N GLU A 92 36.90 -49.98 -12.87
CA GLU A 92 37.84 -48.98 -13.36
C GLU A 92 37.92 -47.84 -12.34
N GLY A 93 39.13 -47.56 -11.86
CA GLY A 93 39.34 -46.49 -10.88
C GLY A 93 38.61 -46.64 -9.54
N GLY A 94 38.27 -47.86 -9.13
CA GLY A 94 37.51 -48.15 -7.93
C GLY A 94 35.98 -47.99 -8.11
N ALA A 95 35.51 -47.77 -9.34
CA ALA A 95 34.09 -47.70 -9.67
C ALA A 95 33.71 -48.82 -10.67
N PHE A 96 32.44 -49.19 -10.64
CA PHE A 96 31.81 -50.07 -11.62
C PHE A 96 30.48 -49.49 -12.07
N GLY A 97 30.08 -49.81 -13.28
CA GLY A 97 28.82 -49.41 -13.84
C GLY A 97 28.34 -50.32 -14.94
N ALA A 98 27.07 -50.62 -14.98
CA ALA A 98 26.47 -51.44 -16.00
C ALA A 98 25.01 -51.01 -16.28
N MET A 99 24.60 -51.13 -17.53
CA MET A 99 23.20 -51.07 -17.90
C MET A 99 22.50 -52.34 -17.46
N ILE A 100 21.44 -52.22 -16.71
CA ILE A 100 20.60 -53.32 -16.25
C ILE A 100 19.15 -53.14 -16.69
N THR A 101 18.46 -54.24 -16.91
CA THR A 101 17.05 -54.29 -17.27
C THR A 101 16.24 -54.83 -16.12
N LEU A 102 15.30 -54.07 -15.61
CA LEU A 102 14.41 -54.44 -14.49
C LEU A 102 13.20 -55.21 -15.00
N LYS A 103 12.78 -56.22 -14.25
CA LYS A 103 11.50 -56.94 -14.42
C LYS A 103 10.40 -56.18 -13.67
N ASN A 104 9.15 -56.24 -14.16
CA ASN A 104 8.03 -55.71 -13.41
C ASN A 104 7.93 -56.34 -12.02
N GLY A 105 7.71 -55.49 -11.01
CA GLY A 105 7.69 -55.91 -9.61
C GLY A 105 9.03 -55.79 -8.91
N LEU A 106 9.24 -56.64 -7.91
CA LEU A 106 10.41 -56.62 -7.06
C LEU A 106 11.62 -57.25 -7.77
N ASN A 107 12.72 -56.51 -7.87
CA ASN A 107 14.04 -56.98 -8.29
C ASN A 107 14.98 -57.00 -7.09
N THR A 108 15.63 -58.11 -6.84
CA THR A 108 16.73 -58.19 -5.87
C THR A 108 18.04 -58.28 -6.66
N ILE A 109 18.86 -57.25 -6.57
CA ILE A 109 20.10 -57.10 -7.32
C ILE A 109 21.25 -57.41 -6.35
N THR A 110 22.04 -58.37 -6.69
CA THR A 110 23.23 -58.76 -5.95
C THR A 110 24.47 -58.29 -6.70
N VAL A 111 25.34 -57.53 -6.03
CA VAL A 111 26.68 -57.18 -6.53
C VAL A 111 27.72 -57.85 -5.64
N SER A 112 28.66 -58.58 -6.26
CA SER A 112 29.73 -59.27 -5.54
C SER A 112 31.08 -59.09 -6.24
N ASP A 113 32.16 -58.91 -5.48
CA ASP A 113 33.53 -58.86 -5.97
C ASP A 113 34.31 -60.18 -5.65
N GLY A 114 33.60 -61.21 -5.19
CA GLY A 114 34.16 -62.51 -4.76
C GLY A 114 34.54 -62.55 -3.30
N GLN A 115 34.74 -61.43 -2.63
CA GLN A 115 35.01 -61.33 -1.19
C GLN A 115 33.87 -60.74 -0.40
N SER A 116 33.23 -59.72 -1.00
CA SER A 116 32.09 -59.00 -0.41
C SER A 116 30.85 -59.13 -1.30
N LYS A 117 29.70 -59.01 -0.69
CA LYS A 117 28.41 -59.07 -1.38
C LYS A 117 27.48 -57.95 -0.87
N LYS A 118 26.78 -57.27 -1.81
CA LYS A 118 25.76 -56.26 -1.51
C LYS A 118 24.47 -56.58 -2.23
N ASP A 119 23.41 -56.77 -1.48
CA ASP A 119 22.05 -56.91 -2.03
C ASP A 119 21.30 -55.59 -1.92
N ILE A 120 20.62 -55.21 -2.99
CA ILE A 120 19.69 -54.08 -3.02
C ILE A 120 18.34 -54.55 -3.60
N LYS A 121 17.26 -53.98 -3.09
CA LYS A 121 15.89 -54.20 -3.56
C LYS A 121 15.40 -53.02 -4.34
N VAL A 122 14.95 -53.26 -5.56
CA VAL A 122 14.40 -52.21 -6.45
C VAL A 122 13.03 -52.69 -6.95
N TYR A 123 12.03 -51.89 -6.83
CA TYR A 123 10.70 -52.16 -7.37
C TYR A 123 10.49 -51.40 -8.66
N HIS A 124 10.21 -52.12 -9.74
CA HIS A 124 9.91 -51.49 -11.04
C HIS A 124 8.44 -51.63 -11.36
N ALA A 125 7.81 -50.48 -11.73
CA ALA A 125 6.51 -50.44 -12.35
C ALA A 125 6.51 -49.33 -13.40
N PRO A 126 6.09 -49.62 -14.65
CA PRO A 126 6.02 -48.60 -15.70
C PRO A 126 5.04 -47.51 -15.30
N ALA A 127 5.33 -46.27 -15.73
CA ALA A 127 4.43 -45.14 -15.50
C ALA A 127 3.16 -45.33 -16.35
N GLU A 128 2.02 -45.57 -15.74
CA GLU A 128 0.72 -45.47 -16.39
C GLU A 128 0.29 -44.01 -16.42
N LYS A 129 -0.08 -43.50 -17.61
CA LYS A 129 -0.62 -42.14 -17.76
C LYS A 129 -1.86 -41.96 -16.87
N GLY A 130 -1.76 -41.12 -15.87
CA GLY A 130 -2.89 -40.72 -15.00
C GLY A 130 -3.13 -41.57 -13.75
N LYS A 131 -2.35 -42.62 -13.50
CA LYS A 131 -2.36 -43.34 -12.22
C LYS A 131 -0.93 -43.44 -11.71
N GLU A 132 -0.61 -42.77 -10.60
CA GLU A 132 0.51 -43.21 -9.76
C GLU A 132 0.12 -44.58 -9.22
N SER A 133 0.71 -45.65 -9.78
CA SER A 133 0.60 -46.96 -9.20
C SER A 133 1.06 -46.86 -7.75
N SER A 134 0.28 -47.40 -6.82
CA SER A 134 0.57 -47.32 -5.39
C SER A 134 1.98 -47.80 -5.11
N ILE A 135 2.84 -46.88 -4.63
CA ILE A 135 4.21 -47.20 -4.26
C ILE A 135 4.13 -48.26 -3.16
N PRO A 136 4.77 -49.47 -3.32
CA PRO A 136 4.70 -50.50 -2.32
C PRO A 136 5.29 -50.06 -0.98
N LYS A 137 4.71 -50.52 0.12
CA LYS A 137 5.16 -50.18 1.46
C LYS A 137 6.67 -50.43 1.61
N GLY A 138 7.39 -49.42 2.08
CA GLY A 138 8.85 -49.48 2.29
C GLY A 138 9.68 -49.06 1.08
N PHE A 139 9.07 -48.79 -0.07
CA PHE A 139 9.76 -48.24 -1.24
C PHE A 139 9.46 -46.73 -1.39
N ARG A 140 10.38 -46.03 -2.06
CA ARG A 140 10.22 -44.61 -2.36
C ARG A 140 10.54 -44.34 -3.84
N ARG A 141 9.79 -43.39 -4.46
CA ARG A 141 10.09 -42.96 -5.83
C ARG A 141 11.53 -42.50 -5.93
N PHE A 142 12.23 -43.08 -6.89
CA PHE A 142 13.59 -42.69 -7.25
C PHE A 142 13.63 -42.25 -8.72
N TYR A 143 14.17 -41.10 -8.96
CA TYR A 143 14.25 -40.50 -10.29
C TYR A 143 15.65 -40.70 -10.83
N VAL A 144 15.79 -41.58 -11.82
CA VAL A 144 17.04 -41.82 -12.51
C VAL A 144 17.35 -40.75 -13.55
N HIS A 145 18.59 -40.61 -13.96
CA HIS A 145 18.94 -39.73 -15.07
C HIS A 145 18.35 -40.27 -16.39
N ALA A 146 17.73 -39.40 -17.18
CA ALA A 146 16.79 -39.79 -18.22
C ALA A 146 17.38 -40.55 -19.44
N ASN A 147 18.69 -40.57 -19.63
CA ASN A 147 19.29 -41.29 -20.78
C ASN A 147 20.49 -42.14 -20.33
N PRO A 148 20.22 -43.36 -19.85
CA PRO A 148 21.26 -44.24 -19.34
C PRO A 148 22.21 -44.76 -20.39
N THR A 149 21.85 -44.73 -21.68
CA THR A 149 22.67 -45.31 -22.77
C THR A 149 23.97 -44.52 -23.08
N VAL A 150 24.14 -43.33 -22.50
CA VAL A 150 25.29 -42.44 -22.73
C VAL A 150 26.18 -42.32 -21.48
N LEU A 151 25.85 -42.96 -20.36
CA LEU A 151 26.56 -42.79 -19.10
C LEU A 151 27.72 -43.76 -18.97
N ASP A 152 28.91 -43.35 -19.47
CA ASP A 152 30.19 -43.88 -19.02
C ASP A 152 30.71 -43.04 -17.84
N CYS A 153 31.33 -43.69 -16.86
CA CYS A 153 31.95 -42.99 -15.71
C CYS A 153 32.93 -41.90 -16.16
N LYS A 154 33.60 -42.11 -17.27
CA LYS A 154 34.59 -41.17 -17.87
C LYS A 154 33.97 -39.88 -18.42
N GLU A 155 32.73 -39.89 -18.76
CA GLU A 155 32.01 -38.67 -19.21
C GLU A 155 31.94 -37.62 -18.11
N CYS A 156 31.85 -38.05 -16.86
CA CYS A 156 31.71 -37.18 -15.70
C CYS A 156 32.90 -37.20 -14.75
N HIS A 157 33.59 -38.31 -14.64
CA HIS A 157 34.68 -38.51 -13.69
C HIS A 157 36.03 -38.62 -14.40
N ARG A 158 37.03 -37.93 -13.88
CA ARG A 158 38.39 -38.05 -14.40
C ARG A 158 39.09 -39.27 -13.81
N LEU A 159 39.54 -40.12 -14.67
CA LEU A 159 40.47 -41.15 -14.32
C LEU A 159 41.88 -40.51 -14.19
N LYS A 160 42.51 -40.66 -13.01
CA LYS A 160 43.88 -40.23 -12.73
C LYS A 160 44.66 -41.37 -12.13
N ARG A 161 45.68 -41.86 -12.83
CA ARG A 161 46.51 -43.01 -12.40
C ARG A 161 45.65 -44.20 -11.96
N GLU A 162 44.81 -44.70 -12.82
CA GLU A 162 43.94 -45.88 -12.60
C GLU A 162 42.86 -45.72 -11.52
N SER A 163 42.59 -44.52 -10.99
CA SER A 163 41.48 -44.29 -10.08
C SER A 163 40.70 -43.05 -10.41
N PHE A 164 39.38 -43.09 -10.20
CA PHE A 164 38.54 -41.92 -10.29
C PHE A 164 38.68 -41.05 -9.05
N ASN A 165 38.82 -39.74 -9.25
CA ASN A 165 38.78 -38.79 -8.16
C ASN A 165 37.34 -38.39 -7.89
N PHE A 166 36.67 -39.04 -6.96
CA PHE A 166 35.28 -38.74 -6.56
C PHE A 166 35.16 -37.54 -5.61
N LYS A 167 36.26 -37.01 -5.06
CA LYS A 167 36.26 -35.91 -4.10
C LYS A 167 36.28 -34.53 -4.76
N GLN A 168 36.69 -34.43 -6.03
CA GLN A 168 36.78 -33.19 -6.76
C GLN A 168 35.98 -33.30 -8.06
N VAL A 169 34.75 -32.83 -8.02
CA VAL A 169 34.08 -32.37 -9.23
C VAL A 169 34.65 -31.00 -9.50
N ILE A 170 35.48 -30.88 -10.56
CA ILE A 170 36.00 -29.57 -10.94
C ILE A 170 34.87 -28.79 -11.64
N PRO A 171 34.33 -27.73 -11.01
CA PRO A 171 33.13 -27.02 -11.47
C PRO A 171 33.24 -26.54 -12.93
N ALA A 172 34.38 -26.01 -13.29
CA ALA A 172 34.65 -25.43 -14.63
C ALA A 172 34.67 -26.45 -15.78
N ARG A 173 34.40 -27.71 -15.52
CA ARG A 173 34.48 -28.79 -16.52
C ARG A 173 33.41 -29.88 -16.32
N SER A 174 32.27 -29.55 -15.74
CA SER A 174 31.16 -30.48 -15.80
C SER A 174 30.72 -30.58 -17.27
N ASN A 175 30.76 -31.76 -17.83
CA ASN A 175 30.32 -32.02 -19.22
C ASN A 175 28.80 -31.85 -19.40
N CYS A 176 28.07 -31.41 -18.38
CA CYS A 176 26.64 -31.26 -18.44
C CYS A 176 26.19 -30.27 -19.53
N THR A 177 26.91 -29.14 -19.66
CA THR A 177 26.61 -28.10 -20.66
C THR A 177 27.54 -28.12 -21.89
N SER A 178 28.67 -28.90 -21.85
CA SER A 178 29.57 -29.08 -22.95
C SER A 178 29.13 -30.26 -23.80
N GLY A 179 28.47 -30.04 -24.89
CA GLY A 179 28.04 -31.12 -25.77
C GLY A 179 26.54 -31.09 -26.09
N LYS A 180 25.96 -32.27 -26.31
CA LYS A 180 24.58 -32.37 -26.86
C LYS A 180 23.45 -32.38 -25.80
N CYS A 181 23.78 -32.49 -24.51
CA CYS A 181 22.76 -32.79 -23.49
C CYS A 181 22.09 -31.55 -22.92
N HIS A 182 22.81 -30.66 -22.24
CA HIS A 182 22.28 -29.46 -21.59
C HIS A 182 22.90 -28.17 -22.12
N SER A 183 23.11 -28.11 -23.41
CA SER A 183 23.82 -27.00 -24.07
C SER A 183 23.06 -25.67 -24.04
N ASP A 184 21.80 -25.66 -23.69
CA ASP A 184 20.93 -24.47 -23.55
C ASP A 184 21.11 -23.74 -22.22
N LYS A 185 21.73 -24.37 -21.23
CA LYS A 185 21.92 -23.78 -19.91
C LYS A 185 23.11 -22.84 -19.83
N GLY A 186 22.99 -21.75 -19.08
CA GLY A 186 24.06 -20.78 -18.86
C GLY A 186 24.27 -19.77 -20.00
N LYS A 187 23.30 -19.59 -20.91
CA LYS A 187 23.43 -18.71 -22.10
C LYS A 187 22.57 -17.43 -22.04
N ALA A 188 21.65 -17.31 -21.10
CA ALA A 188 20.82 -16.11 -20.98
C ALA A 188 21.62 -14.94 -20.39
N GLU A 189 21.06 -13.74 -20.46
CA GLU A 189 21.68 -12.50 -19.98
C GLU A 189 22.03 -12.55 -18.48
N HIS A 190 21.15 -13.14 -17.66
CA HIS A 190 21.35 -13.30 -16.24
C HIS A 190 21.39 -14.78 -15.86
N VAL A 191 22.61 -15.29 -15.69
CA VAL A 191 22.87 -16.68 -15.31
C VAL A 191 23.05 -16.76 -13.78
N HIS A 192 22.43 -17.76 -13.16
CA HIS A 192 22.65 -18.02 -11.73
C HIS A 192 24.09 -18.43 -11.48
N GLY A 193 24.73 -17.91 -10.44
CA GLY A 193 26.15 -18.10 -10.17
C GLY A 193 26.64 -19.56 -10.25
N PRO A 194 26.02 -20.52 -9.53
CA PRO A 194 26.39 -21.93 -9.63
C PRO A 194 26.30 -22.51 -11.04
N VAL A 195 25.29 -22.09 -11.83
CA VAL A 195 25.12 -22.53 -13.22
C VAL A 195 26.23 -21.97 -14.11
N GLY A 196 26.52 -20.67 -13.97
CA GLY A 196 27.63 -20.02 -14.69
C GLY A 196 28.99 -20.61 -14.36
N ALA A 197 29.18 -21.08 -13.14
CA ALA A 197 30.39 -21.80 -12.70
C ALA A 197 30.39 -23.29 -13.08
N GLY A 198 29.30 -23.83 -13.67
CA GLY A 198 29.17 -25.25 -14.00
C GLY A 198 28.98 -26.18 -12.80
N ILE A 199 28.55 -25.66 -11.64
CA ILE A 199 28.39 -26.43 -10.39
C ILE A 199 26.96 -27.02 -10.32
N CYS A 200 26.57 -27.80 -11.32
CA CYS A 200 25.23 -28.38 -11.44
C CYS A 200 24.88 -29.30 -10.26
N ILE A 201 25.89 -30.00 -9.72
CA ILE A 201 25.74 -30.93 -8.60
C ILE A 201 25.49 -30.28 -7.24
N SER A 202 25.53 -28.95 -7.14
CA SER A 202 25.08 -28.25 -5.93
C SER A 202 23.57 -28.42 -5.69
N CYS A 203 22.85 -28.68 -6.77
CA CYS A 203 21.39 -28.80 -6.77
C CYS A 203 20.91 -30.17 -7.24
N HIS A 204 21.63 -30.80 -8.17
CA HIS A 204 21.24 -32.04 -8.81
C HIS A 204 22.16 -33.20 -8.44
N SER A 205 21.61 -34.39 -8.30
CA SER A 205 22.34 -35.65 -8.20
C SER A 205 22.33 -36.36 -9.55
N PRO A 206 23.45 -36.40 -10.28
CA PRO A 206 23.49 -37.00 -11.60
C PRO A 206 23.31 -38.54 -11.57
N HIS A 207 23.48 -39.16 -10.42
CA HIS A 207 23.22 -40.58 -10.25
C HIS A 207 21.75 -40.92 -9.93
N GLY A 208 20.90 -39.89 -9.84
CA GLY A 208 19.52 -40.02 -9.45
C GLY A 208 19.24 -39.60 -8.00
N SER A 209 18.00 -39.35 -7.70
CA SER A 209 17.56 -38.89 -6.37
C SER A 209 16.13 -39.33 -6.06
N PHE A 210 15.77 -39.29 -4.81
CA PHE A 210 14.38 -39.47 -4.34
C PHE A 210 13.52 -38.21 -4.54
N MET A 211 14.06 -37.16 -5.15
CA MET A 211 13.37 -35.93 -5.51
C MET A 211 13.25 -35.83 -7.01
N ALA A 212 12.13 -35.31 -7.49
CA ALA A 212 11.92 -35.04 -8.91
C ALA A 212 13.07 -34.18 -9.50
N MET A 213 13.36 -34.34 -10.78
CA MET A 213 14.48 -33.67 -11.48
C MET A 213 15.85 -33.92 -10.84
N GLN A 214 16.01 -35.06 -10.15
CA GLN A 214 17.22 -35.45 -9.44
C GLN A 214 17.71 -34.37 -8.45
N MET A 215 16.81 -33.66 -7.78
CA MET A 215 17.20 -32.63 -6.83
C MET A 215 17.80 -33.21 -5.55
N GLU A 216 18.81 -32.53 -4.99
CA GLU A 216 19.43 -32.93 -3.70
C GLU A 216 18.49 -32.63 -2.51
N ARG A 217 17.63 -31.59 -2.64
CA ARG A 217 16.67 -31.20 -1.60
C ARG A 217 15.38 -30.69 -2.25
N SER A 218 14.28 -30.71 -1.51
CA SER A 218 12.98 -30.22 -1.99
C SER A 218 12.73 -28.75 -1.61
N GLY A 219 12.03 -28.03 -2.49
CA GLY A 219 11.47 -26.71 -2.23
C GLY A 219 12.47 -25.68 -1.74
N GLN A 220 12.08 -24.88 -0.78
CA GLN A 220 12.91 -23.82 -0.19
C GLN A 220 14.24 -24.33 0.39
N LYS A 221 14.26 -25.55 0.94
CA LYS A 221 15.46 -26.13 1.57
C LYS A 221 16.65 -26.24 0.62
N LEU A 222 16.41 -26.34 -0.68
CA LEU A 222 17.47 -26.34 -1.68
C LEU A 222 18.13 -24.96 -1.79
N CYS A 223 17.34 -23.92 -1.85
CA CYS A 223 17.80 -22.56 -2.08
C CYS A 223 18.44 -21.94 -0.82
N LEU A 224 17.83 -22.19 0.34
CA LEU A 224 18.22 -21.57 1.61
C LEU A 224 19.55 -22.06 2.18
N VAL A 225 20.12 -23.13 1.65
CA VAL A 225 21.50 -23.56 2.00
C VAL A 225 22.51 -22.44 1.69
N CYS A 226 22.31 -21.71 0.60
CA CYS A 226 23.18 -20.64 0.17
C CYS A 226 22.56 -19.25 0.45
N HIS A 227 21.25 -19.12 0.33
CA HIS A 227 20.53 -17.86 0.53
C HIS A 227 20.05 -17.68 1.98
N GLN A 228 20.99 -17.76 2.95
CA GLN A 228 20.67 -17.70 4.39
C GLN A 228 19.97 -16.40 4.81
N GLN A 229 20.33 -15.26 4.21
CA GLN A 229 19.66 -13.98 4.48
C GLN A 229 18.16 -14.01 4.13
N LYS A 230 17.77 -14.83 3.14
CA LYS A 230 16.36 -15.02 2.82
C LYS A 230 15.65 -15.89 3.86
N GLN A 231 16.36 -16.78 4.53
CA GLN A 231 15.80 -17.52 5.67
C GLN A 231 15.40 -16.58 6.82
N GLU A 232 16.21 -15.55 7.08
CA GLU A 232 15.89 -14.54 8.09
C GLU A 232 14.68 -13.70 7.67
N GLU A 233 14.63 -13.27 6.40
CA GLU A 233 13.49 -12.53 5.83
C GLU A 233 12.18 -13.33 5.95
N LEU A 234 12.22 -14.65 5.79
CA LEU A 234 11.05 -15.52 5.89
C LEU A 234 10.55 -15.75 7.33
N ASN A 235 11.23 -15.23 8.34
CA ASN A 235 10.73 -15.17 9.72
C ASN A 235 9.81 -13.98 10.00
N GLU A 236 9.64 -13.08 9.03
CA GLU A 236 8.74 -11.94 9.15
C GLU A 236 7.27 -12.36 9.30
N PRO A 237 6.43 -11.57 10.00
CA PRO A 237 5.04 -11.92 10.30
C PRO A 237 4.16 -12.17 9.07
N VAL A 238 4.43 -11.49 7.97
CA VAL A 238 3.65 -11.61 6.72
C VAL A 238 4.54 -12.17 5.63
N ILE A 239 4.21 -13.36 5.16
CA ILE A 239 4.92 -14.04 4.07
C ILE A 239 4.01 -14.08 2.86
N HIS A 240 4.53 -13.76 1.67
CA HIS A 240 3.82 -13.92 0.41
C HIS A 240 3.49 -15.40 0.18
N PRO A 241 2.20 -15.78 -0.02
CA PRO A 241 1.81 -17.18 -0.05
C PRO A 241 2.64 -18.07 -1.00
N PRO A 242 2.92 -17.70 -2.28
CA PRO A 242 3.72 -18.52 -3.18
C PRO A 242 5.12 -18.84 -2.64
N VAL A 243 5.71 -17.92 -1.87
CA VAL A 243 7.05 -18.13 -1.31
C VAL A 243 7.10 -19.30 -0.32
N LYS A 244 5.97 -19.59 0.36
CA LYS A 244 5.88 -20.74 1.28
C LYS A 244 5.99 -22.08 0.55
N GLU A 245 5.53 -22.15 -0.68
CA GLU A 245 5.52 -23.35 -1.51
C GLU A 245 6.85 -23.53 -2.24
N GLY A 246 7.45 -22.45 -2.74
CA GLY A 246 8.74 -22.51 -3.43
C GLY A 246 9.22 -21.19 -3.97
N CYS A 247 10.43 -21.20 -4.48
CA CYS A 247 11.05 -20.01 -5.07
C CYS A 247 10.87 -19.97 -6.59
N THR A 248 10.62 -21.15 -7.20
CA THR A 248 10.70 -21.36 -8.65
C THR A 248 9.47 -20.88 -9.42
N ASP A 249 8.40 -20.48 -8.74
CA ASP A 249 7.25 -19.86 -9.41
C ASP A 249 7.60 -18.48 -9.98
N CYS A 250 8.48 -17.77 -9.27
CA CYS A 250 8.93 -16.43 -9.64
C CYS A 250 10.36 -16.41 -10.21
N HIS A 251 11.22 -17.36 -9.81
CA HIS A 251 12.62 -17.42 -10.22
C HIS A 251 12.90 -18.64 -11.09
N ASP A 252 13.69 -18.47 -12.16
CA ASP A 252 14.33 -19.58 -12.85
C ASP A 252 15.70 -19.83 -12.20
N PRO A 253 15.93 -20.98 -11.54
CA PRO A 253 17.17 -21.23 -10.83
C PRO A 253 18.39 -21.40 -11.74
N HIS A 254 18.20 -21.46 -13.05
CA HIS A 254 19.31 -21.61 -13.99
C HIS A 254 19.71 -20.30 -14.62
N GLN A 255 18.77 -19.61 -15.25
CA GLN A 255 19.06 -18.40 -16.06
C GLN A 255 17.78 -17.69 -16.45
N SER A 256 17.87 -16.38 -16.72
CA SER A 256 16.74 -15.57 -17.19
C SER A 256 17.21 -14.39 -18.02
N THR A 257 16.31 -13.80 -18.78
CA THR A 257 16.49 -12.49 -19.43
C THR A 257 16.25 -11.32 -18.47
N MET A 258 15.74 -11.61 -17.24
CA MET A 258 15.48 -10.61 -16.21
C MET A 258 16.47 -10.75 -15.06
N ARG A 259 16.85 -9.61 -14.44
CA ARG A 259 17.69 -9.58 -13.23
C ARG A 259 17.08 -10.45 -12.13
N PHE A 260 17.94 -10.98 -11.26
CA PHE A 260 17.57 -11.88 -10.17
C PHE A 260 16.93 -13.18 -10.65
N GLN A 261 17.20 -13.58 -11.90
CA GLN A 261 16.64 -14.79 -12.54
C GLN A 261 15.10 -14.82 -12.46
N LEU A 262 14.43 -13.67 -12.54
CA LEU A 262 12.99 -13.63 -12.52
C LEU A 262 12.40 -14.25 -13.80
N ARG A 263 11.31 -15.01 -13.62
CA ARG A 263 10.47 -15.45 -14.73
C ARG A 263 9.68 -14.26 -15.28
N GLY A 264 9.36 -14.26 -16.54
CA GLY A 264 8.61 -13.19 -17.17
C GLY A 264 8.98 -13.06 -18.65
N ASN A 265 8.36 -12.11 -19.30
CA ASN A 265 8.57 -11.88 -20.72
C ASN A 265 9.76 -10.93 -21.04
N GLY A 266 10.58 -10.60 -20.06
CA GLY A 266 11.73 -9.71 -20.19
C GLY A 266 11.40 -8.21 -20.31
N LYS A 267 10.12 -7.81 -20.29
CA LYS A 267 9.70 -6.43 -20.54
C LYS A 267 9.49 -5.61 -19.27
N SER A 268 8.86 -6.18 -18.25
CA SER A 268 8.60 -5.47 -16.99
C SER A 268 8.42 -6.43 -15.82
N LEU A 269 8.70 -5.95 -14.61
CA LEU A 269 8.46 -6.69 -13.39
C LEU A 269 6.95 -6.97 -13.18
N SER A 270 6.10 -6.03 -13.56
CA SER A 270 4.65 -6.18 -13.44
C SER A 270 4.10 -7.37 -14.20
N SER A 271 4.69 -7.74 -15.35
CA SER A 271 4.25 -8.92 -16.11
C SER A 271 4.37 -10.23 -15.31
N LEU A 272 5.36 -10.32 -14.43
CA LEU A 272 5.48 -11.45 -13.50
C LEU A 272 4.36 -11.43 -12.46
N CYS A 273 4.09 -10.26 -11.87
CA CYS A 273 3.04 -10.13 -10.85
C CYS A 273 1.64 -10.46 -11.42
N PHE A 274 1.36 -10.03 -12.64
CA PHE A 274 0.07 -10.26 -13.32
C PHE A 274 -0.17 -11.71 -13.76
N THR A 275 0.80 -12.60 -13.61
CA THR A 275 0.53 -14.04 -13.77
C THR A 275 -0.46 -14.58 -12.73
N CYS A 276 -0.60 -13.90 -11.59
CA CYS A 276 -1.47 -14.27 -10.47
C CYS A 276 -2.38 -13.11 -10.00
N HIS A 277 -1.94 -11.87 -10.14
CA HIS A 277 -2.70 -10.68 -9.75
C HIS A 277 -3.48 -10.12 -10.94
N GLU A 278 -4.72 -9.73 -10.70
CA GLU A 278 -5.61 -9.21 -11.74
C GLU A 278 -5.14 -7.82 -12.22
N GLU A 279 -4.78 -7.70 -13.50
CA GLU A 279 -4.24 -6.48 -14.09
C GLU A 279 -5.24 -5.32 -14.14
N THR A 280 -6.54 -5.62 -14.21
CA THR A 280 -7.61 -4.62 -14.36
C THR A 280 -7.65 -3.60 -13.22
N ILE A 281 -7.28 -4.00 -11.99
CA ILE A 281 -7.22 -3.09 -10.83
C ILE A 281 -6.08 -2.09 -10.91
N PHE A 282 -5.13 -2.27 -11.82
CA PHE A 282 -3.94 -1.43 -12.00
C PHE A 282 -3.98 -0.62 -13.31
N SER A 283 -5.03 -0.78 -14.14
CA SER A 283 -5.08 -0.23 -15.51
C SER A 283 -6.14 0.85 -15.72
N LYS A 284 -6.75 1.36 -14.65
CA LYS A 284 -7.75 2.44 -14.73
C LYS A 284 -7.16 3.74 -15.27
N SER A 285 -8.03 4.70 -15.61
CA SER A 285 -7.72 5.97 -16.30
C SER A 285 -6.60 6.79 -15.64
N HIS A 286 -6.56 6.81 -14.30
CA HIS A 286 -5.53 7.51 -13.52
C HIS A 286 -4.69 6.50 -12.75
N ARG A 287 -3.50 6.20 -13.25
CA ARG A 287 -2.53 5.31 -12.60
C ARG A 287 -1.59 6.11 -11.71
N HIS A 288 -1.26 5.57 -10.55
CA HIS A 288 -0.19 6.10 -9.72
C HIS A 288 1.16 5.91 -10.43
N GLY A 289 2.08 6.86 -10.31
CA GLY A 289 3.35 6.85 -11.04
C GLY A 289 4.12 5.53 -10.99
N PRO A 290 4.45 4.99 -9.80
CA PRO A 290 5.14 3.70 -9.68
C PRO A 290 4.37 2.54 -10.33
N VAL A 291 3.06 2.51 -10.19
CA VAL A 291 2.20 1.49 -10.81
C VAL A 291 2.22 1.60 -12.35
N GLY A 292 2.16 2.84 -12.86
CA GLY A 292 2.29 3.10 -14.30
C GLY A 292 3.63 2.67 -14.87
N ALA A 293 4.70 2.74 -14.08
CA ALA A 293 6.03 2.25 -14.42
C ALA A 293 6.20 0.72 -14.22
N GLY A 294 5.21 0.03 -13.63
CA GLY A 294 5.29 -1.40 -13.31
C GLY A 294 6.17 -1.71 -12.11
N ASP A 295 6.51 -0.70 -11.29
CA ASP A 295 7.38 -0.83 -10.12
C ASP A 295 6.57 -1.17 -8.86
N CYS A 296 6.11 -2.40 -8.76
CA CYS A 296 5.34 -2.89 -7.63
C CYS A 296 6.17 -2.91 -6.33
N ILE A 297 7.47 -3.13 -6.44
CA ILE A 297 8.39 -3.23 -5.30
C ILE A 297 8.78 -1.87 -4.70
N ALA A 298 8.39 -0.77 -5.32
CA ALA A 298 8.48 0.55 -4.71
C ALA A 298 7.68 0.63 -3.40
N CYS A 299 6.61 -0.16 -3.29
CA CYS A 299 5.72 -0.19 -2.13
C CYS A 299 5.63 -1.56 -1.46
N HIS A 300 5.88 -2.66 -2.19
CA HIS A 300 5.69 -4.03 -1.70
C HIS A 300 7.01 -4.79 -1.59
N ARG A 301 7.11 -5.64 -0.55
CA ARG A 301 8.16 -6.64 -0.40
C ARG A 301 7.65 -7.95 -1.01
N PRO A 302 8.30 -8.49 -2.05
CA PRO A 302 7.76 -9.66 -2.76
C PRO A 302 7.86 -10.97 -1.99
N HIS A 303 8.71 -11.07 -0.97
CA HIS A 303 8.92 -12.31 -0.22
C HIS A 303 8.21 -12.31 1.13
N ALA A 304 8.61 -11.43 2.03
CA ALA A 304 8.05 -11.31 3.36
C ALA A 304 8.31 -9.92 3.95
N GLY A 305 7.56 -9.55 4.98
CA GLY A 305 7.73 -8.27 5.65
C GLY A 305 6.88 -8.13 6.92
N PRO A 306 7.12 -7.08 7.71
CA PRO A 306 6.41 -6.85 8.96
C PRO A 306 4.99 -6.31 8.77
N ASN A 307 4.69 -5.70 7.63
CA ASN A 307 3.45 -4.99 7.42
C ASN A 307 2.43 -5.79 6.60
N LYS A 308 1.15 -5.61 6.90
CA LYS A 308 0.04 -6.17 6.09
C LYS A 308 0.22 -5.83 4.62
N LYS A 309 -0.27 -6.71 3.73
CA LYS A 309 -0.12 -6.57 2.27
C LYS A 309 1.34 -6.46 1.81
N LEU A 310 2.29 -6.91 2.65
CA LEU A 310 3.73 -6.87 2.34
C LEU A 310 4.26 -5.45 2.05
N LEU A 311 3.69 -4.43 2.65
CA LEU A 311 4.13 -3.06 2.44
C LEU A 311 5.50 -2.80 3.09
N ILE A 312 6.33 -1.97 2.44
CA ILE A 312 7.65 -1.58 2.95
C ILE A 312 7.59 -0.68 4.20
N ALA A 313 6.42 -0.06 4.46
CA ALA A 313 6.11 0.74 5.63
C ALA A 313 4.60 0.71 5.90
N PRO A 314 4.14 1.05 7.12
CA PRO A 314 2.73 1.19 7.43
C PRO A 314 2.06 2.30 6.61
N THR A 315 0.74 2.20 6.38
CA THR A 315 -0.06 3.27 5.75
C THR A 315 -0.54 4.30 6.75
N GLU A 316 -0.57 3.93 8.03
CA GLU A 316 -0.99 4.78 9.14
C GLU A 316 -0.15 6.06 9.18
N LYS A 317 -0.81 7.18 9.42
CA LYS A 317 -0.19 8.52 9.44
C LYS A 317 0.60 8.86 8.17
N GLY A 318 0.37 8.14 7.09
CA GLY A 318 1.01 8.37 5.80
C GLY A 318 2.48 7.92 5.72
N GLU A 319 2.98 7.09 6.62
CA GLU A 319 4.41 6.70 6.66
C GLU A 319 4.91 6.14 5.33
N LEU A 320 4.13 5.27 4.69
CA LEU A 320 4.45 4.75 3.36
C LEU A 320 4.47 5.86 2.31
N CYS A 321 3.44 6.69 2.30
CA CYS A 321 3.24 7.71 1.26
C CYS A 321 4.31 8.80 1.32
N PHE A 322 4.68 9.23 2.51
CA PHE A 322 5.68 10.28 2.74
C PHE A 322 7.12 9.86 2.41
N LYS A 323 7.37 8.61 2.07
CA LYS A 323 8.68 8.22 1.51
C LYS A 323 8.96 8.90 0.17
N CYS A 324 7.91 9.20 -0.60
CA CYS A 324 8.01 9.90 -1.89
C CYS A 324 7.32 11.27 -1.88
N HIS A 325 6.22 11.43 -1.12
CA HIS A 325 5.47 12.67 -1.01
C HIS A 325 5.91 13.51 0.19
N GLN A 326 7.22 13.69 0.36
CA GLN A 326 7.80 14.43 1.50
C GLN A 326 7.35 15.90 1.53
N ASP A 327 7.18 16.51 0.35
CA ASP A 327 6.68 17.87 0.17
C ASP A 327 5.26 18.07 0.73
N ARG A 328 4.49 16.99 0.84
CA ARG A 328 3.13 17.03 1.39
C ARG A 328 3.08 16.94 2.90
N LYS A 329 4.11 16.37 3.53
CA LYS A 329 4.14 16.10 4.97
C LYS A 329 3.86 17.35 5.81
N ASP A 330 4.45 18.47 5.46
CA ASP A 330 4.25 19.74 6.18
C ASP A 330 2.80 20.24 6.07
N GLY A 331 2.15 19.98 4.94
CA GLY A 331 0.74 20.29 4.74
C GLY A 331 -0.22 19.54 5.66
N PHE A 332 0.25 18.47 6.31
CA PHE A 332 -0.55 17.67 7.25
C PHE A 332 -0.32 18.05 8.73
N ASN A 333 0.57 18.99 9.03
CA ASN A 333 0.88 19.43 10.39
C ASN A 333 0.18 20.74 10.78
N ARG A 334 -0.89 21.13 10.06
CA ARG A 334 -1.66 22.33 10.38
C ARG A 334 -2.52 22.15 11.62
N LYS A 335 -3.03 23.25 12.15
CA LYS A 335 -3.79 23.31 13.41
C LYS A 335 -4.97 22.33 13.49
N HIS A 336 -5.64 22.09 12.37
CA HIS A 336 -6.80 21.20 12.28
C HIS A 336 -6.57 20.15 11.19
N ILE A 337 -6.44 18.90 11.58
CA ILE A 337 -6.26 17.77 10.67
C ILE A 337 -7.60 17.06 10.49
N HIS A 338 -7.95 16.72 9.25
CA HIS A 338 -9.13 15.90 8.97
C HIS A 338 -8.94 14.49 9.57
N PRO A 339 -9.82 14.00 10.46
CA PRO A 339 -9.57 12.75 11.19
C PRO A 339 -9.27 11.51 10.33
N PRO A 340 -9.90 11.29 9.15
CA PRO A 340 -9.54 10.16 8.28
C PRO A 340 -8.10 10.20 7.78
N VAL A 341 -7.54 11.39 7.56
CA VAL A 341 -6.17 11.58 7.08
C VAL A 341 -5.14 11.11 8.10
N ALA A 342 -5.42 11.34 9.39
CA ALA A 342 -4.56 10.87 10.47
C ALA A 342 -4.56 9.34 10.61
N LYS A 343 -5.51 8.65 9.99
CA LYS A 343 -5.63 7.19 10.04
C LYS A 343 -4.97 6.52 8.85
N ASP A 344 -5.48 6.75 7.64
CA ASP A 344 -5.02 6.08 6.44
C ASP A 344 -5.41 6.88 5.18
N CYS A 345 -4.44 7.16 4.31
CA CYS A 345 -4.65 7.82 3.03
C CYS A 345 -5.56 7.00 2.10
N GLY A 346 -5.52 5.67 2.22
CA GLY A 346 -6.35 4.73 1.46
C GLY A 346 -7.86 4.84 1.71
N ASN A 347 -8.29 5.57 2.74
CA ASN A 347 -9.71 5.86 2.94
C ASN A 347 -10.32 6.70 1.79
N CYS A 348 -9.49 7.49 1.12
CA CYS A 348 -9.91 8.39 0.06
C CYS A 348 -9.18 8.14 -1.27
N HIS A 349 -7.97 7.59 -1.23
CA HIS A 349 -7.13 7.36 -2.39
C HIS A 349 -6.91 5.87 -2.64
N ASP A 350 -7.03 5.43 -3.90
CA ASP A 350 -6.55 4.12 -4.34
C ASP A 350 -5.10 4.29 -4.80
N PRO A 351 -4.11 3.70 -4.09
CA PRO A 351 -2.70 3.88 -4.41
C PRO A 351 -2.27 3.19 -5.71
N HIS A 352 -3.12 2.40 -6.32
CA HIS A 352 -2.81 1.69 -7.57
C HIS A 352 -3.33 2.44 -8.79
N SER A 353 -4.64 2.51 -8.97
CA SER A 353 -5.26 3.25 -10.05
C SER A 353 -6.73 3.56 -9.76
N SER A 354 -7.27 4.58 -10.41
CA SER A 354 -8.65 5.02 -10.24
C SER A 354 -9.22 5.59 -11.53
N GLU A 355 -10.54 5.60 -11.65
CA GLU A 355 -11.24 6.34 -12.69
C GLU A 355 -11.30 7.85 -12.40
N TYR A 356 -10.95 8.27 -11.17
CA TYR A 356 -11.03 9.65 -10.73
C TYR A 356 -9.63 10.26 -10.56
N ARG A 357 -9.52 11.57 -10.88
CA ARG A 357 -8.27 12.33 -10.69
C ARG A 357 -7.79 12.22 -9.24
N TYR A 358 -6.47 12.34 -9.07
CA TYR A 358 -5.80 12.19 -7.76
C TYR A 358 -5.99 10.81 -7.13
N GLN A 359 -6.28 9.78 -7.94
CA GLN A 359 -6.54 8.42 -7.49
C GLN A 359 -7.63 8.34 -6.41
N LEU A 360 -8.66 9.18 -6.47
CA LEU A 360 -9.79 9.10 -5.54
C LEU A 360 -10.58 7.80 -5.75
N VAL A 361 -11.06 7.20 -4.67
CA VAL A 361 -11.87 5.95 -4.74
C VAL A 361 -13.26 6.17 -5.33
N SER A 362 -13.74 7.42 -5.40
CA SER A 362 -14.98 7.82 -6.08
C SER A 362 -14.94 9.33 -6.42
N ASP A 363 -15.96 9.83 -7.13
CA ASP A 363 -16.14 11.27 -7.30
C ASP A 363 -16.25 12.01 -5.96
N THR A 364 -15.86 13.28 -5.93
CA THR A 364 -15.76 14.07 -4.70
C THR A 364 -17.09 14.14 -3.94
N LYS A 365 -18.22 14.29 -4.63
CA LYS A 365 -19.55 14.39 -4.01
C LYS A 365 -19.91 13.11 -3.27
N THR A 366 -19.76 11.96 -3.93
CA THR A 366 -20.00 10.64 -3.38
C THR A 366 -19.02 10.31 -2.24
N LEU A 367 -17.74 10.63 -2.44
CA LEU A 367 -16.68 10.37 -1.47
C LEU A 367 -16.99 11.05 -0.12
N CYS A 368 -17.29 12.33 -0.14
CA CYS A 368 -17.64 13.09 1.07
C CYS A 368 -18.94 12.57 1.71
N LYS A 369 -19.95 12.29 0.87
CA LYS A 369 -21.27 11.79 1.30
C LYS A 369 -21.17 10.46 2.04
N ASN A 370 -20.26 9.57 1.64
CA ASN A 370 -20.12 8.25 2.26
C ASN A 370 -19.88 8.30 3.78
N CYS A 371 -19.24 9.34 4.27
CA CYS A 371 -19.03 9.56 5.71
C CYS A 371 -19.96 10.64 6.28
N HIS A 372 -20.02 11.80 5.63
CA HIS A 372 -20.82 12.93 6.14
C HIS A 372 -22.32 12.77 5.93
N GLY A 373 -22.75 11.87 5.05
CA GLY A 373 -24.16 11.56 4.83
C GLY A 373 -24.73 10.48 5.78
N LYS A 374 -23.88 9.62 6.34
CA LYS A 374 -24.31 8.52 7.24
C LYS A 374 -24.38 8.92 8.72
N ARG A 375 -23.65 9.95 9.10
CA ARG A 375 -23.75 10.52 10.44
C ARG A 375 -24.90 11.51 10.43
N ASP A 376 -25.69 11.58 11.49
CA ASP A 376 -26.67 12.64 11.78
C ASP A 376 -26.00 14.04 11.91
N SER A 377 -24.84 14.23 11.28
CA SER A 377 -24.17 15.52 11.16
C SER A 377 -25.04 16.41 10.26
N GLY A 378 -25.67 17.42 10.85
CA GLY A 378 -26.69 18.27 10.26
C GLY A 378 -26.37 18.86 8.87
N VAL A 379 -25.11 18.92 8.48
CA VAL A 379 -24.66 19.52 7.20
C VAL A 379 -25.27 18.82 5.97
N TYR A 380 -25.23 17.49 5.91
CA TYR A 380 -25.75 16.77 4.74
C TYR A 380 -27.28 16.73 4.71
N LYS A 381 -27.89 16.69 5.89
CA LYS A 381 -29.35 16.82 6.05
C LYS A 381 -29.79 18.22 5.55
N ASP A 382 -29.07 19.25 5.99
CA ASP A 382 -29.33 20.63 5.53
C ASP A 382 -29.16 20.79 4.01
N ILE A 383 -28.11 20.20 3.41
CA ILE A 383 -27.93 20.21 1.96
C ILE A 383 -29.06 19.46 1.22
N ALA A 384 -29.47 18.31 1.75
CA ALA A 384 -30.49 17.47 1.12
C ALA A 384 -31.88 18.11 1.14
N SER A 385 -32.24 18.76 2.27
CA SER A 385 -33.55 19.41 2.47
C SER A 385 -33.62 20.82 1.93
N ALA A 386 -32.50 21.46 1.62
CA ALA A 386 -32.44 22.84 1.19
C ALA A 386 -33.16 23.11 -0.12
N LYS A 387 -34.07 24.11 -0.16
CA LYS A 387 -34.71 24.59 -1.37
C LYS A 387 -33.76 25.45 -2.22
N THR A 388 -32.89 26.20 -1.56
CA THR A 388 -31.84 27.00 -2.19
C THR A 388 -30.49 26.42 -1.80
N LYS A 389 -29.74 25.91 -2.78
CA LYS A 389 -28.40 25.36 -2.58
C LYS A 389 -27.36 26.34 -3.14
N HIS A 390 -26.22 26.43 -2.48
CA HIS A 390 -25.08 27.16 -3.03
C HIS A 390 -24.53 26.39 -4.24
N PRO A 391 -24.33 27.00 -5.41
CA PRO A 391 -23.96 26.31 -6.64
C PRO A 391 -22.71 25.42 -6.50
N PRO A 392 -21.61 25.83 -5.84
CA PRO A 392 -20.46 24.91 -5.61
C PRO A 392 -20.83 23.65 -4.83
N VAL A 393 -21.72 23.76 -3.84
CA VAL A 393 -22.17 22.64 -3.01
C VAL A 393 -23.06 21.71 -3.81
N ASP A 394 -23.98 22.22 -4.60
CA ASP A 394 -24.87 21.42 -5.45
C ASP A 394 -24.08 20.63 -6.50
N ASN A 395 -23.01 21.22 -7.02
CA ASN A 395 -22.09 20.58 -7.96
C ASN A 395 -21.05 19.66 -7.29
N GLY A 396 -21.10 19.49 -5.96
CA GLY A 396 -20.16 18.62 -5.23
C GLY A 396 -18.74 19.17 -5.12
N ARG A 397 -18.54 20.48 -5.35
CA ARG A 397 -17.24 21.16 -5.32
C ARG A 397 -16.83 21.54 -3.89
N CYS A 398 -16.88 20.58 -2.97
CA CYS A 398 -16.58 20.79 -1.55
C CYS A 398 -15.18 21.36 -1.32
N THR A 399 -14.24 20.93 -2.16
CA THR A 399 -12.84 21.36 -2.10
C THR A 399 -12.58 22.79 -2.59
N ASP A 400 -13.57 23.50 -3.11
CA ASP A 400 -13.40 24.92 -3.40
C ASP A 400 -13.22 25.73 -2.12
N CYS A 401 -13.96 25.34 -1.07
CA CYS A 401 -13.96 26.01 0.22
C CYS A 401 -13.12 25.27 1.27
N HIS A 402 -13.10 23.95 1.24
CA HIS A 402 -12.44 23.12 2.26
C HIS A 402 -11.09 22.58 1.78
N ASN A 403 -10.10 22.58 2.69
CA ASN A 403 -8.88 21.80 2.56
C ASN A 403 -9.11 20.47 3.29
N VAL A 404 -9.34 19.43 2.49
CA VAL A 404 -9.75 18.10 3.00
C VAL A 404 -8.68 17.34 3.77
N HIS A 405 -7.44 17.80 3.75
CA HIS A 405 -6.35 17.17 4.48
C HIS A 405 -6.15 17.84 5.85
N SER A 406 -5.86 19.11 5.87
CA SER A 406 -5.65 19.90 7.09
C SER A 406 -5.76 21.40 6.81
N SER A 407 -6.03 22.19 7.84
CA SER A 407 -6.16 23.64 7.73
C SER A 407 -5.85 24.35 9.04
N ASP A 408 -5.50 25.62 8.95
CA ASP A 408 -5.40 26.51 10.11
C ASP A 408 -6.75 27.14 10.47
N TYR A 409 -7.76 26.99 9.62
CA TYR A 409 -9.11 27.56 9.77
C TYR A 409 -10.15 26.45 9.97
N GLN A 410 -11.02 26.60 10.98
CA GLN A 410 -12.17 25.71 11.16
C GLN A 410 -13.35 26.13 10.27
N PRO A 411 -14.20 25.15 9.87
CA PRO A 411 -13.99 23.70 9.83
C PRO A 411 -13.21 23.27 8.58
N LEU A 412 -11.90 23.25 8.63
CA LEU A 412 -11.00 22.91 7.51
C LEU A 412 -11.15 23.87 6.30
N LEU A 413 -11.44 25.14 6.52
CA LEU A 413 -11.53 26.11 5.44
C LEU A 413 -10.15 26.41 4.85
N LYS A 414 -10.10 26.74 3.57
CA LYS A 414 -8.86 27.13 2.88
C LYS A 414 -8.31 28.46 3.35
N ASN A 415 -9.20 29.34 3.86
CA ASN A 415 -8.85 30.68 4.32
C ASN A 415 -9.84 31.13 5.40
N SER A 416 -9.65 32.33 5.97
CA SER A 416 -10.67 32.96 6.80
C SER A 416 -11.99 33.11 6.01
N THR A 417 -13.13 33.08 6.71
CA THR A 417 -14.45 33.11 6.06
C THR A 417 -14.60 34.31 5.11
N GLU A 418 -14.20 35.49 5.53
CA GLU A 418 -14.27 36.70 4.71
C GLU A 418 -13.50 36.55 3.38
N LYS A 419 -12.19 36.20 3.46
CA LYS A 419 -11.35 36.02 2.27
C LYS A 419 -11.87 34.89 1.39
N LEU A 420 -12.38 33.82 1.99
CA LEU A 420 -12.90 32.69 1.25
C LEU A 420 -14.13 33.06 0.43
N CYS A 421 -15.07 33.79 1.03
CA CYS A 421 -16.27 34.25 0.33
C CYS A 421 -15.94 35.23 -0.79
N PHE A 422 -15.08 36.21 -0.52
CA PHE A 422 -14.75 37.28 -1.47
C PHE A 422 -13.87 36.81 -2.64
N ASN A 423 -13.25 35.61 -2.56
CA ASN A 423 -12.59 35.02 -3.73
C ASN A 423 -13.55 34.81 -4.93
N CYS A 424 -14.85 34.66 -4.67
CA CYS A 424 -15.86 34.49 -5.71
C CYS A 424 -16.88 35.62 -5.73
N HIS A 425 -17.18 36.24 -4.58
CA HIS A 425 -18.05 37.39 -4.44
C HIS A 425 -17.22 38.69 -4.43
N VAL A 426 -16.48 38.90 -5.53
CA VAL A 426 -15.49 39.99 -5.65
C VAL A 426 -16.15 41.37 -5.48
N ASP A 427 -17.23 41.65 -6.24
CA ASP A 427 -17.92 42.94 -6.18
C ASP A 427 -18.40 43.28 -4.76
N LEU A 428 -18.94 42.28 -4.04
CA LEU A 428 -19.34 42.46 -2.65
C LEU A 428 -18.13 42.69 -1.74
N GLY A 429 -17.00 42.05 -2.04
CA GLY A 429 -15.75 42.22 -1.31
C GLY A 429 -15.22 43.65 -1.44
N ASP A 430 -15.24 44.18 -2.64
CA ASP A 430 -14.82 45.54 -2.93
C ASP A 430 -15.77 46.58 -2.27
N ASP A 431 -17.09 46.38 -2.40
CA ASP A 431 -18.08 47.23 -1.71
C ASP A 431 -17.85 47.28 -0.20
N VAL A 432 -17.59 46.12 0.41
CA VAL A 432 -17.32 46.01 1.86
C VAL A 432 -15.99 46.68 2.23
N ALA A 433 -14.95 46.50 1.39
CA ALA A 433 -13.64 47.07 1.63
C ALA A 433 -13.62 48.59 1.57
N GLU A 434 -14.33 49.18 0.59
CA GLU A 434 -14.39 50.62 0.32
C GLU A 434 -15.37 51.38 1.22
N SER A 435 -16.30 50.67 1.86
CA SER A 435 -17.33 51.27 2.68
C SER A 435 -16.81 51.76 4.04
N LYS A 436 -17.24 53.00 4.42
CA LYS A 436 -16.90 53.60 5.72
C LYS A 436 -17.53 52.87 6.91
N HIS A 437 -18.73 52.32 6.71
CA HIS A 437 -19.48 51.65 7.76
C HIS A 437 -19.79 50.23 7.35
N ARG A 438 -19.16 49.25 8.05
CA ARG A 438 -19.45 47.83 7.90
C ARG A 438 -20.44 47.40 8.98
N HIS A 439 -21.45 46.62 8.63
CA HIS A 439 -22.36 46.00 9.59
C HIS A 439 -21.58 45.11 10.54
N GLY A 440 -22.04 45.00 11.79
CA GLY A 440 -21.31 44.27 12.84
C GLY A 440 -20.77 42.88 12.43
N PRO A 441 -21.64 41.96 11.95
CA PRO A 441 -21.19 40.65 11.45
C PRO A 441 -20.19 40.76 10.28
N THR A 442 -20.42 41.65 9.34
CA THR A 442 -19.50 41.84 8.19
C THR A 442 -18.15 42.41 8.65
N LYS A 443 -18.13 43.29 9.67
CA LYS A 443 -16.90 43.82 10.24
C LYS A 443 -16.01 42.72 10.84
N THR A 444 -16.62 41.66 11.40
CA THR A 444 -15.91 40.53 11.99
C THR A 444 -15.68 39.40 10.98
N GLY A 445 -16.14 39.52 9.74
CA GLY A 445 -16.07 38.46 8.73
C GLY A 445 -17.02 37.29 8.98
N ASP A 446 -18.03 37.49 9.84
CA ASP A 446 -19.01 36.44 10.16
C ASP A 446 -20.21 36.49 9.19
N CYS A 447 -19.98 35.96 8.00
CA CYS A 447 -21.03 35.86 6.97
C CYS A 447 -22.10 34.81 7.38
N THR A 448 -21.73 33.86 8.19
CA THR A 448 -22.58 32.70 8.57
C THR A 448 -23.64 33.03 9.62
N SER A 449 -23.54 34.16 10.30
CA SER A 449 -24.62 34.68 11.14
C SER A 449 -25.90 34.94 10.35
N CYS A 450 -25.79 35.26 9.06
CA CYS A 450 -26.93 35.54 8.19
C CYS A 450 -27.12 34.52 7.07
N HIS A 451 -26.07 33.80 6.66
CA HIS A 451 -26.11 32.88 5.53
C HIS A 451 -25.80 31.41 5.93
N LYS A 452 -26.62 30.46 5.46
CA LYS A 452 -26.35 29.04 5.46
C LYS A 452 -25.64 28.65 4.17
N VAL A 453 -24.31 28.64 4.19
CA VAL A 453 -23.46 28.54 3.00
C VAL A 453 -23.57 27.22 2.21
N HIS A 454 -24.07 26.15 2.81
CA HIS A 454 -24.28 24.87 2.13
C HIS A 454 -25.65 24.77 1.47
N GLY A 455 -26.66 25.35 2.08
CA GLY A 455 -28.04 25.35 1.58
C GLY A 455 -29.03 25.84 2.62
N SER A 456 -30.13 26.40 2.18
CA SER A 456 -31.16 27.01 3.02
C SER A 456 -32.57 26.78 2.45
N GLU A 457 -33.56 26.81 3.33
CA GLU A 457 -34.96 26.89 2.96
C GLU A 457 -35.32 28.26 2.32
N PHE A 458 -34.49 29.28 2.54
CA PHE A 458 -34.74 30.63 2.16
C PHE A 458 -33.86 31.09 1.01
N ALA A 459 -34.38 31.99 0.19
CA ALA A 459 -33.64 32.64 -0.89
C ALA A 459 -32.35 33.29 -0.35
N LYS A 460 -31.34 33.47 -1.24
CA LYS A 460 -30.03 34.05 -0.91
C LYS A 460 -29.32 33.32 0.25
N LEU A 461 -29.65 32.06 0.47
CA LEU A 461 -29.06 31.21 1.52
C LEU A 461 -29.23 31.78 2.95
N LEU A 462 -30.30 32.50 3.23
CA LEU A 462 -30.50 33.13 4.54
C LEU A 462 -30.75 32.07 5.64
N VAL A 463 -30.26 32.32 6.85
CA VAL A 463 -30.49 31.44 8.03
C VAL A 463 -31.93 31.51 8.53
N ARG A 464 -32.63 32.63 8.26
CA ARG A 464 -34.03 32.88 8.64
C ARG A 464 -34.73 33.58 7.50
N TYR A 465 -36.05 33.52 7.48
CA TYR A 465 -36.87 34.21 6.50
C TYR A 465 -36.67 35.72 6.58
N PHE A 466 -36.60 36.34 5.40
CA PHE A 466 -36.67 37.78 5.20
C PHE A 466 -37.36 38.05 3.86
N PRO A 467 -38.35 38.99 3.78
CA PRO A 467 -39.03 39.30 2.54
C PRO A 467 -38.09 39.99 1.56
N GLY A 468 -37.93 39.40 0.36
CA GLY A 468 -37.03 39.92 -0.68
C GLY A 468 -37.56 41.12 -1.46
N ASN A 469 -38.86 41.41 -1.32
CA ASN A 469 -39.55 42.49 -2.07
C ASN A 469 -39.30 43.85 -1.43
N PHE A 470 -39.44 44.91 -2.22
CA PHE A 470 -39.38 46.31 -1.74
C PHE A 470 -40.50 46.61 -0.75
N TYR A 471 -41.73 46.19 -1.07
CA TYR A 471 -42.90 46.29 -0.21
C TYR A 471 -43.27 44.91 0.38
N SER A 472 -43.62 44.89 1.66
CA SER A 472 -44.20 43.75 2.33
C SER A 472 -45.17 44.23 3.41
N GLU A 473 -46.30 43.53 3.57
CA GLU A 473 -47.15 43.73 4.73
C GLU A 473 -46.38 43.44 6.02
N TYR A 474 -46.50 44.31 6.99
CA TYR A 474 -45.75 44.13 8.24
C TYR A 474 -46.27 42.93 9.04
N ASN A 475 -45.39 41.97 9.21
CA ASN A 475 -45.52 40.87 10.15
C ASN A 475 -44.13 40.66 10.81
N PRO A 476 -44.00 40.85 12.12
CA PRO A 476 -42.69 40.73 12.79
C PRO A 476 -41.98 39.40 12.55
N ASP A 477 -42.71 38.32 12.34
CA ASP A 477 -42.13 37.01 12.07
C ASP A 477 -41.50 36.89 10.69
N GLN A 478 -41.89 37.73 9.76
CA GLN A 478 -41.25 37.84 8.42
C GLN A 478 -39.89 38.56 8.45
N TYR A 479 -39.59 39.25 9.53
CA TYR A 479 -38.32 40.00 9.70
C TYR A 479 -37.38 39.30 10.73
N ASN A 480 -37.60 38.01 11.01
CA ASN A 480 -36.81 37.26 11.97
C ASN A 480 -35.30 37.25 11.71
N LEU A 481 -34.85 37.46 10.45
CA LEU A 481 -33.43 37.62 10.16
C LEU A 481 -32.84 38.81 10.90
N CYS A 482 -33.48 39.99 10.79
CA CYS A 482 -33.00 41.22 11.42
C CYS A 482 -33.33 41.25 12.91
N PHE A 483 -34.54 40.88 13.27
CA PHE A 483 -35.02 40.89 14.67
C PHE A 483 -34.39 39.80 15.54
N GLY A 484 -33.60 38.89 14.98
CA GLY A 484 -32.74 37.99 15.77
C GLY A 484 -31.67 38.73 16.58
N CYS A 485 -31.30 39.97 16.16
CA CYS A 485 -30.33 40.83 16.82
C CYS A 485 -30.90 42.23 17.14
N HIS A 486 -31.78 42.74 16.30
CA HIS A 486 -32.38 44.07 16.47
C HIS A 486 -33.71 44.00 17.23
N ASN A 487 -33.99 45.04 18.05
CA ASN A 487 -35.24 45.09 18.81
C ASN A 487 -36.45 45.28 17.85
N LYS A 488 -37.37 44.31 17.84
CA LYS A 488 -38.58 44.33 17.00
C LYS A 488 -39.52 45.51 17.29
N ASP A 489 -39.45 46.08 18.48
CA ASP A 489 -40.28 47.21 18.88
C ASP A 489 -39.97 48.46 18.05
N ILE A 490 -38.82 48.54 17.41
CA ILE A 490 -38.44 49.65 16.48
C ILE A 490 -39.46 49.81 15.36
N ALA A 491 -40.07 48.73 14.87
CA ALA A 491 -41.09 48.77 13.83
C ALA A 491 -42.51 48.54 14.36
N LYS A 492 -42.69 48.20 15.65
CA LYS A 492 -43.97 47.87 16.26
C LYS A 492 -44.61 49.06 16.99
N LYS A 493 -43.80 49.84 17.72
CA LYS A 493 -44.29 50.94 18.55
C LYS A 493 -44.43 52.21 17.74
N LYS A 494 -45.67 52.78 17.69
CA LYS A 494 -46.02 54.01 16.98
C LYS A 494 -45.30 55.23 17.56
N PHE A 495 -45.14 55.26 18.91
CA PHE A 495 -44.48 56.36 19.60
C PHE A 495 -43.28 55.83 20.40
N THR A 496 -42.22 56.62 20.47
CA THR A 496 -41.01 56.29 21.23
C THR A 496 -40.16 57.54 21.46
N THR A 497 -39.44 57.54 22.59
CA THR A 497 -38.41 58.54 22.89
C THR A 497 -37.01 57.87 22.89
N THR A 498 -36.94 56.56 22.95
CA THR A 498 -35.69 55.80 23.24
C THR A 498 -35.31 54.75 22.18
N LEU A 499 -36.29 54.13 21.49
CA LEU A 499 -36.02 53.01 20.59
C LEU A 499 -35.20 53.38 19.34
N THR A 500 -35.40 54.60 18.84
CA THR A 500 -34.76 55.08 17.64
C THR A 500 -34.62 56.61 17.63
N ASN A 501 -33.55 57.09 16.99
CA ASN A 501 -33.38 58.50 16.68
C ASN A 501 -34.05 58.93 15.35
N PHE A 502 -34.56 57.95 14.57
CA PHE A 502 -35.36 58.20 13.38
C PHE A 502 -36.83 58.38 13.81
N ARG A 503 -37.10 59.57 14.37
CA ARG A 503 -38.41 59.95 14.93
C ARG A 503 -38.61 61.48 14.82
N ASP A 504 -39.82 61.89 14.62
CA ASP A 504 -40.24 63.30 14.61
C ASP A 504 -41.04 63.57 15.90
N GLY A 505 -40.48 64.37 16.82
CA GLY A 505 -40.95 64.36 18.18
C GLY A 505 -40.89 62.94 18.76
N GLU A 506 -42.02 62.40 19.21
CA GLU A 506 -42.19 61.01 19.70
C GLU A 506 -42.64 60.04 18.59
N TYR A 507 -43.00 60.55 17.42
CA TYR A 507 -43.54 59.75 16.32
C TYR A 507 -42.45 58.94 15.63
N ASN A 508 -42.53 57.62 15.74
CA ASN A 508 -41.52 56.66 15.21
C ASN A 508 -41.62 56.53 13.71
N LEU A 509 -40.62 57.00 12.98
CA LEU A 509 -40.60 56.96 11.53
C LEU A 509 -40.29 55.55 10.98
N HIS A 510 -39.67 54.63 11.75
CA HIS A 510 -39.61 53.24 11.36
C HIS A 510 -41.00 52.59 11.35
N TYR A 511 -41.80 52.83 12.40
CA TYR A 511 -43.19 52.40 12.40
C TYR A 511 -43.95 52.95 11.21
N PHE A 512 -43.81 54.24 10.90
CA PHE A 512 -44.48 54.90 9.78
C PHE A 512 -44.13 54.28 8.43
N HIS A 513 -42.87 53.89 8.20
CA HIS A 513 -42.44 53.34 6.91
C HIS A 513 -42.61 51.82 6.77
N VAL A 514 -42.50 51.08 7.87
CA VAL A 514 -42.46 49.60 7.88
C VAL A 514 -43.82 49.00 8.26
N ASN A 515 -44.52 49.57 9.30
CA ASN A 515 -45.73 48.97 9.86
C ASN A 515 -46.99 49.42 9.09
N MET A 516 -47.08 48.99 7.82
CA MET A 516 -48.21 49.27 6.94
C MET A 516 -48.55 48.08 6.06
N LYS A 517 -49.75 48.05 5.46
CA LYS A 517 -50.16 47.00 4.51
C LYS A 517 -49.21 46.96 3.27
N LYS A 518 -48.67 48.11 2.83
CA LYS A 518 -47.59 48.22 1.87
C LYS A 518 -46.34 48.82 2.54
N GLY A 519 -45.90 48.19 3.65
CA GLY A 519 -44.71 48.62 4.37
C GLY A 519 -43.43 48.40 3.56
N ARG A 520 -42.46 49.29 3.75
CA ARG A 520 -41.14 49.12 3.14
C ARG A 520 -40.34 48.16 3.97
N THR A 521 -39.65 47.20 3.32
CA THR A 521 -38.77 46.29 4.02
C THR A 521 -37.50 47.01 4.50
N CYS A 522 -36.81 46.47 5.50
CA CYS A 522 -35.58 47.06 6.06
C CYS A 522 -34.53 47.36 4.97
N ILE A 523 -34.40 46.48 3.98
CA ILE A 523 -33.43 46.64 2.88
C ILE A 523 -33.85 47.67 1.84
N ALA A 524 -35.06 48.18 1.91
CA ALA A 524 -35.43 49.32 1.08
C ALA A 524 -34.64 50.59 1.42
N CYS A 525 -34.19 50.72 2.67
CA CYS A 525 -33.40 51.85 3.12
C CYS A 525 -32.01 51.48 3.58
N HIS A 526 -31.80 50.25 4.08
CA HIS A 526 -30.54 49.83 4.66
C HIS A 526 -29.78 48.84 3.76
N ALA A 527 -28.45 49.03 3.66
CA ALA A 527 -27.52 48.08 3.06
C ALA A 527 -27.01 47.15 4.16
N PRO A 528 -27.37 45.85 4.13
CA PRO A 528 -27.09 44.94 5.26
C PRO A 528 -25.62 44.56 5.40
N HIS A 529 -24.79 44.74 4.38
CA HIS A 529 -23.36 44.39 4.43
C HIS A 529 -22.51 45.59 4.84
N ALA A 530 -22.59 46.69 4.09
CA ALA A 530 -21.80 47.88 4.32
C ALA A 530 -22.43 49.11 3.61
N SER A 531 -22.05 50.31 4.01
CA SER A 531 -22.45 51.54 3.36
C SER A 531 -21.49 52.69 3.70
N ASN A 532 -21.39 53.65 2.84
CA ASN A 532 -20.71 54.92 3.12
C ASN A 532 -21.58 55.90 3.87
N GLN A 533 -22.91 55.69 3.92
CA GLN A 533 -23.83 56.51 4.71
C GLN A 533 -23.99 55.99 6.15
N ASN A 534 -24.15 56.90 7.08
CA ASN A 534 -24.40 56.57 8.48
C ASN A 534 -25.61 55.65 8.64
N LYS A 535 -25.57 54.77 9.68
CA LYS A 535 -26.64 53.82 9.97
C LYS A 535 -26.92 52.83 8.84
N HIS A 536 -25.94 52.58 7.97
CA HIS A 536 -26.05 51.69 6.81
C HIS A 536 -27.17 52.08 5.85
N VAL A 537 -27.53 53.37 5.75
CA VAL A 537 -28.47 53.82 4.75
C VAL A 537 -27.82 53.67 3.37
N ARG A 538 -28.56 53.13 2.38
CA ARG A 538 -28.03 52.97 1.01
C ARG A 538 -28.07 54.31 0.27
N TYR A 539 -27.20 54.45 -0.74
CA TYR A 539 -27.25 55.63 -1.63
C TYR A 539 -28.42 55.61 -2.59
N GLU A 540 -28.82 54.41 -2.96
CA GLU A 540 -29.92 54.23 -3.90
C GLU A 540 -30.61 52.88 -3.60
N VAL A 541 -31.83 52.76 -4.07
CA VAL A 541 -32.61 51.53 -3.96
C VAL A 541 -33.23 51.22 -5.32
N PRO A 542 -33.08 49.95 -5.80
CA PRO A 542 -33.74 49.53 -7.02
C PRO A 542 -35.25 49.44 -6.82
N PHE A 543 -35.99 49.98 -7.82
CA PHE A 543 -37.44 49.93 -7.85
C PHE A 543 -37.91 49.70 -9.30
N GLY A 544 -38.25 48.45 -9.62
CA GLY A 544 -38.43 48.00 -11.00
C GLY A 544 -37.16 48.21 -11.81
N ASP A 545 -37.28 48.85 -12.97
CA ASP A 545 -36.14 49.16 -13.84
C ASP A 545 -35.42 50.48 -13.47
N TRP A 546 -35.79 51.07 -12.35
CA TRP A 546 -35.29 52.34 -11.88
C TRP A 546 -34.46 52.20 -10.64
N SER A 547 -33.57 53.15 -10.39
CA SER A 547 -32.83 53.29 -9.14
C SER A 547 -33.17 54.66 -8.52
N TYR A 548 -33.72 54.64 -7.30
CA TYR A 548 -34.05 55.87 -6.59
C TYR A 548 -32.93 56.23 -5.60
N PRO A 549 -32.41 57.48 -5.66
CA PRO A 549 -31.40 57.93 -4.73
C PRO A 549 -31.99 58.08 -3.31
N ILE A 550 -31.16 57.81 -2.31
CA ILE A 550 -31.41 58.05 -0.90
C ILE A 550 -30.27 58.89 -0.33
N ASN A 551 -30.48 60.19 -0.27
CA ASN A 551 -29.55 61.10 0.37
C ASN A 551 -30.06 61.40 1.79
N PHE A 552 -29.32 60.90 2.77
CA PHE A 552 -29.68 60.99 4.17
C PHE A 552 -28.66 61.83 4.94
N THR A 553 -29.11 62.93 5.52
CA THR A 553 -28.27 63.83 6.33
C THR A 553 -28.72 63.80 7.78
N ILE A 554 -27.79 63.49 8.70
CA ILE A 554 -28.03 63.54 10.15
C ILE A 554 -27.80 64.97 10.65
N ARG A 555 -28.71 65.46 11.50
CA ARG A 555 -28.61 66.69 12.26
C ARG A 555 -28.56 66.41 13.76
N PRO A 556 -28.12 67.34 14.59
CA PRO A 556 -28.01 67.10 16.04
C PRO A 556 -29.33 66.63 16.66
N THR A 557 -30.44 67.19 16.29
CA THR A 557 -31.77 66.83 16.82
C THR A 557 -32.65 66.04 15.86
N GLY A 558 -32.20 65.79 14.62
CA GLY A 558 -33.05 65.17 13.60
C GLY A 558 -32.26 64.71 12.38
N GLY A 559 -32.86 64.89 11.19
CA GLY A 559 -32.24 64.56 9.92
C GLY A 559 -33.14 65.03 8.74
N THR A 560 -32.56 64.93 7.55
CA THR A 560 -33.27 65.22 6.28
C THR A 560 -33.06 64.00 5.36
N CYS A 561 -34.17 63.55 4.77
CA CYS A 561 -34.17 62.55 3.71
C CYS A 561 -34.56 63.18 2.41
N ILE A 562 -33.71 63.10 1.38
CA ILE A 562 -34.01 63.43 -0.01
C ILE A 562 -34.02 62.06 -0.74
N VAL A 563 -35.21 61.61 -1.08
CA VAL A 563 -35.43 60.28 -1.68
C VAL A 563 -36.32 60.39 -2.90
N GLY A 564 -36.19 59.49 -3.85
CA GLY A 564 -37.04 59.46 -5.05
C GLY A 564 -38.49 59.06 -4.79
N CYS A 565 -38.88 58.68 -3.58
CA CYS A 565 -40.24 58.21 -3.25
C CYS A 565 -41.20 59.29 -2.81
N HIS A 566 -40.73 60.50 -2.39
CA HIS A 566 -41.52 61.66 -1.95
C HIS A 566 -40.65 62.93 -1.96
N ALA A 567 -41.27 64.08 -1.86
CA ALA A 567 -40.57 65.36 -1.68
C ALA A 567 -39.63 65.29 -0.44
N PRO A 568 -38.54 66.08 -0.42
CA PRO A 568 -37.62 66.10 0.72
C PRO A 568 -38.35 66.27 2.04
N LYS A 569 -38.02 65.44 3.05
CA LYS A 569 -38.63 65.51 4.38
C LYS A 569 -37.55 65.70 5.42
N THR A 570 -37.76 66.63 6.34
CA THR A 570 -36.98 66.84 7.55
C THR A 570 -37.78 66.35 8.72
N TYR A 571 -37.08 65.73 9.70
CA TYR A 571 -37.65 65.37 10.97
C TYR A 571 -36.78 65.94 12.10
N ASP A 572 -37.44 66.27 13.23
CA ASP A 572 -36.73 66.79 14.39
C ASP A 572 -37.32 66.23 15.68
N ARG A 573 -36.49 65.76 16.57
CA ARG A 573 -36.86 65.11 17.82
C ARG A 573 -37.35 66.12 18.88
N GLN A 574 -36.91 67.33 18.81
CA GLN A 574 -37.26 68.43 19.72
C GLN A 574 -38.33 69.36 19.18
N ASN A 575 -38.28 69.64 17.85
CA ASN A 575 -39.21 70.50 17.16
C ASN A 575 -39.91 69.72 16.03
N PRO A 576 -40.90 68.88 16.32
CA PRO A 576 -41.51 67.97 15.36
C PRO A 576 -42.15 68.75 14.18
N GLN A 577 -41.94 68.27 12.94
CA GLN A 577 -42.39 68.88 11.70
C GLN A 577 -43.69 68.25 11.19
N VAL A 578 -44.08 67.08 11.71
CA VAL A 578 -45.30 66.38 11.32
C VAL A 578 -46.23 66.28 12.52
N THR A 579 -47.41 66.86 12.42
CA THR A 579 -48.49 66.59 13.36
C THR A 579 -49.15 65.25 12.96
N PRO A 580 -49.11 64.22 13.76
CA PRO A 580 -49.76 62.96 13.40
C PRO A 580 -51.27 63.21 13.36
N SER A 581 -51.90 62.95 12.23
CA SER A 581 -53.37 62.80 12.23
C SER A 581 -53.70 61.61 13.15
N ARG A 582 -54.48 61.86 14.17
CA ARG A 582 -54.96 60.92 15.16
C ARG A 582 -55.76 59.79 14.54
#